data_33f1fe50cb68325dff51a8ac7dee0138
#
_entry.id   33f1fe50cb68325dff51a8ac7dee0138
#
_cell.length_a   1.000
_cell.length_b   1.000
_cell.length_c   1.000
_cell.angle_alpha   90.00
_cell.angle_beta   90.00
_cell.angle_gamma   90.00
#
_symmetry.space_group_name_H-M   'P 1'
#
loop_
_entity.id
_entity.type
_entity.pdbx_description
1 polymer ?
#
loop_
_entity_poly.entity_id
_entity_poly.type
_entity_poly.pdbx_seq_one_letter_code
_entity_poly.pdbx_strand_id
1 'polypeptide(L)'
;MNWKAIYSGIVLEDGLNTDGVLGLDALWASVVVFPHKKETKIAVSTYRNIAKSIADVISRKEMREGNQIYGCSFRATLDEIVEVVEKGIDKPLDRYEGVYEGAGKEAEERMKRGFFDGGVALLGRIAVWNGEVDAWSGWEEDPAENNKDWEQEVKKVVKMVRDGELGGGCGCWYEEQRDVQ
;
A
#
# COMPACT_ATOMS: atom_id res chain seq x y z
N MET A 1 26.66 13.45 -9.92
CA MET A 1 26.08 12.25 -9.27
C MET A 1 24.86 11.87 -10.07
N ASN A 2 24.84 10.66 -10.65
CA ASN A 2 23.66 10.20 -11.39
C ASN A 2 22.72 9.50 -10.41
N TRP A 3 21.46 9.92 -10.37
CA TRP A 3 20.43 9.33 -9.51
C TRP A 3 19.21 8.96 -10.35
N LYS A 4 18.46 7.99 -9.87
CA LYS A 4 17.16 7.58 -10.42
C LYS A 4 16.16 7.50 -9.28
N ALA A 5 14.95 7.98 -9.51
CA ALA A 5 13.82 7.81 -8.62
C ALA A 5 12.88 6.74 -9.19
N ILE A 6 12.48 5.80 -8.37
CA ILE A 6 11.49 4.77 -8.73
C ILE A 6 10.20 5.09 -7.99
N TYR A 7 9.14 5.34 -8.72
CA TYR A 7 7.80 5.56 -8.19
C TYR A 7 7.03 4.25 -8.30
N SER A 8 6.78 3.61 -7.16
CA SER A 8 6.18 2.28 -7.10
C SER A 8 4.69 2.27 -6.73
N GLY A 9 4.14 3.41 -6.40
CA GLY A 9 2.80 3.46 -5.80
C GLY A 9 2.80 2.94 -4.36
N ILE A 10 1.66 2.44 -3.93
CA ILE A 10 1.47 1.93 -2.56
C ILE A 10 2.10 0.54 -2.45
N VAL A 11 2.82 0.29 -1.37
CA VAL A 11 3.34 -1.04 -1.05
C VAL A 11 2.23 -1.88 -0.45
N LEU A 12 1.89 -2.98 -1.10
CA LEU A 12 0.74 -3.82 -0.74
C LEU A 12 0.91 -4.45 0.65
N GLU A 13 2.10 -4.95 0.94
CA GLU A 13 2.44 -5.58 2.21
C GLU A 13 2.23 -4.62 3.40
N ASP A 14 2.60 -3.36 3.23
CA ASP A 14 2.37 -2.31 4.24
C ASP A 14 0.91 -1.85 4.26
N GLY A 15 0.27 -1.83 3.09
CA GLY A 15 -1.10 -1.37 2.93
C GLY A 15 -2.15 -2.26 3.59
N LEU A 16 -1.86 -3.56 3.76
CA LEU A 16 -2.77 -4.55 4.33
C LEU A 16 -2.64 -4.73 5.85
N ASN A 17 -1.90 -3.86 6.51
CA ASN A 17 -1.77 -3.83 7.97
C ASN A 17 -2.72 -2.80 8.61
N THR A 18 -3.00 -2.96 9.90
CA THR A 18 -3.90 -2.10 10.70
C THR A 18 -3.65 -0.60 10.52
N ASP A 19 -2.39 -0.20 10.48
CA ASP A 19 -1.97 1.19 10.29
C ASP A 19 -1.62 1.52 8.83
N GLY A 20 -1.94 0.60 7.90
CA GLY A 20 -1.63 0.77 6.49
C GLY A 20 -2.46 1.85 5.81
N VAL A 21 -1.88 2.45 4.75
CA VAL A 21 -2.51 3.54 3.99
C VAL A 21 -3.76 3.12 3.22
N LEU A 22 -3.97 1.82 2.98
CA LEU A 22 -5.19 1.31 2.36
C LEU A 22 -6.38 1.28 3.35
N GLY A 23 -6.14 1.34 4.65
CA GLY A 23 -7.18 1.19 5.67
C GLY A 23 -7.75 -0.23 5.75
N LEU A 24 -7.06 -1.19 5.12
CA LEU A 24 -7.38 -2.61 5.11
C LEU A 24 -6.54 -3.34 6.14
N ASP A 25 -7.16 -4.19 6.93
CA ASP A 25 -6.49 -5.07 7.87
C ASP A 25 -6.82 -6.53 7.53
N ALA A 26 -5.90 -7.22 6.88
CA ALA A 26 -6.09 -8.61 6.49
C ALA A 26 -6.03 -9.58 7.68
N LEU A 27 -5.37 -9.19 8.79
CA LEU A 27 -5.28 -10.02 9.99
C LEU A 27 -6.59 -9.99 10.79
N TRP A 28 -7.11 -8.79 11.04
CA TRP A 28 -8.37 -8.59 11.77
C TRP A 28 -9.61 -8.65 10.87
N ALA A 29 -9.38 -8.76 9.55
CA ALA A 29 -10.44 -8.78 8.54
C ALA A 29 -11.36 -7.58 8.65
N SER A 30 -10.80 -6.39 8.64
CA SER A 30 -11.52 -5.13 8.74
C SER A 30 -11.07 -4.11 7.70
N VAL A 31 -11.93 -3.14 7.42
CA VAL A 31 -11.63 -2.04 6.52
C VAL A 31 -12.29 -0.75 7.00
N VAL A 32 -11.55 0.36 6.95
CA VAL A 32 -12.11 1.70 7.15
C VAL A 32 -12.41 2.30 5.78
N VAL A 33 -13.69 2.45 5.48
CA VAL A 33 -14.19 2.96 4.19
C VAL A 33 -14.48 4.45 4.32
N PHE A 34 -13.80 5.26 3.51
CA PHE A 34 -14.14 6.68 3.36
C PHE A 34 -14.99 6.89 2.10
N PRO A 35 -15.79 7.97 2.01
CA PRO A 35 -16.44 8.34 0.77
C PRO A 35 -15.40 8.49 -0.34
N HIS A 36 -15.56 7.79 -1.47
CA HIS A 36 -14.56 7.80 -2.55
C HIS A 36 -15.19 7.71 -3.93
N LYS A 37 -14.40 8.07 -4.94
CA LYS A 37 -14.78 7.86 -6.34
C LYS A 37 -14.47 6.42 -6.73
N LYS A 38 -15.50 5.63 -7.00
CA LYS A 38 -15.40 4.19 -7.27
C LYS A 38 -14.49 3.84 -8.46
N GLU A 39 -14.40 4.73 -9.45
CA GLU A 39 -13.59 4.49 -10.65
C GLU A 39 -12.10 4.87 -10.46
N THR A 40 -11.74 5.47 -9.33
CA THR A 40 -10.36 5.88 -9.09
C THR A 40 -9.48 4.65 -8.86
N LYS A 41 -8.56 4.41 -9.80
CA LYS A 41 -7.56 3.36 -9.67
C LYS A 41 -6.31 3.89 -8.97
N ILE A 42 -5.77 3.10 -8.09
CA ILE A 42 -4.50 3.37 -7.41
C ILE A 42 -3.41 2.43 -7.93
N ALA A 43 -2.17 2.92 -7.96
CA ALA A 43 -1.01 2.12 -8.30
C ALA A 43 -0.51 1.37 -7.06
N VAL A 44 -0.31 0.07 -7.18
CA VAL A 44 0.11 -0.80 -6.08
C VAL A 44 1.29 -1.66 -6.51
N SER A 45 2.24 -1.86 -5.60
CA SER A 45 3.39 -2.73 -5.81
C SER A 45 3.60 -3.67 -4.62
N THR A 46 4.21 -4.81 -4.90
CA THR A 46 4.76 -5.69 -3.87
C THR A 46 6.24 -5.40 -3.65
N TYR A 47 6.78 -5.69 -2.47
CA TYR A 47 8.22 -5.61 -2.20
C TYR A 47 9.05 -6.33 -3.24
N ARG A 48 8.58 -7.51 -3.69
CA ARG A 48 9.25 -8.30 -4.71
C ARG A 48 9.39 -7.54 -6.03
N ASN A 49 8.33 -6.87 -6.47
CA ASN A 49 8.34 -6.13 -7.73
C ASN A 49 9.15 -4.85 -7.63
N ILE A 50 9.14 -4.19 -6.48
CA ILE A 50 10.02 -3.03 -6.21
C ILE A 50 11.49 -3.47 -6.29
N ALA A 51 11.85 -4.56 -5.60
CA ALA A 51 13.21 -5.09 -5.62
C ALA A 51 13.66 -5.48 -7.05
N LYS A 52 12.76 -6.10 -7.83
CA LYS A 52 13.01 -6.40 -9.25
C LYS A 52 13.26 -5.14 -10.06
N SER A 53 12.43 -4.11 -9.89
CA SER A 53 12.59 -2.83 -10.59
C SER A 53 13.92 -2.16 -10.26
N ILE A 54 14.35 -2.21 -8.99
CA ILE A 54 15.66 -1.71 -8.55
C ILE A 54 16.79 -2.49 -9.22
N ALA A 55 16.72 -3.82 -9.19
CA ALA A 55 17.71 -4.69 -9.82
C ALA A 55 17.82 -4.45 -11.33
N ASP A 56 16.69 -4.30 -12.00
CA ASP A 56 16.63 -4.00 -13.43
C ASP A 56 17.29 -2.65 -13.77
N VAL A 57 17.07 -1.63 -12.93
CA VAL A 57 17.70 -0.31 -13.09
C VAL A 57 19.20 -0.38 -12.92
N ILE A 58 19.69 -1.11 -11.90
CA ILE A 58 21.11 -1.26 -11.62
C ILE A 58 21.81 -2.08 -12.71
N SER A 59 21.13 -3.10 -13.26
CA SER A 59 21.71 -4.03 -14.24
C SER A 59 21.83 -3.43 -15.64
N ARG A 60 21.09 -2.39 -15.97
CA ARG A 60 21.10 -1.80 -17.30
C ARG A 60 22.32 -0.92 -17.47
N LYS A 61 23.17 -1.25 -18.46
CA LYS A 61 24.35 -0.45 -18.83
C LYS A 61 23.98 0.92 -19.42
N GLU A 62 22.82 0.99 -20.08
CA GLU A 62 22.27 2.22 -20.64
C GLU A 62 21.21 2.76 -19.69
N MET A 63 21.51 3.89 -19.06
CA MET A 63 20.51 4.61 -18.28
C MET A 63 19.49 5.19 -19.26
N ARG A 64 18.21 4.79 -19.11
CA ARG A 64 17.12 5.44 -19.86
C ARG A 64 17.21 6.95 -19.67
N GLU A 65 16.88 7.70 -20.71
CA GLU A 65 16.73 9.15 -20.59
C GLU A 65 15.74 9.48 -19.46
N GLY A 66 16.03 10.51 -18.69
CA GLY A 66 15.25 10.91 -17.53
C GLY A 66 15.69 10.26 -16.21
N ASN A 67 15.37 10.92 -15.11
CA ASN A 67 15.72 10.51 -13.74
C ASN A 67 14.56 9.82 -13.00
N GLN A 68 13.39 9.70 -13.61
CA GLN A 68 12.21 9.14 -13.02
C GLN A 68 11.81 7.84 -13.73
N ILE A 69 11.54 6.82 -12.95
CA ILE A 69 11.09 5.52 -13.40
C ILE A 69 9.82 5.20 -12.63
N TYR A 70 8.80 4.91 -13.35
CA TYR A 70 7.55 4.53 -12.75
C TYR A 70 7.35 3.05 -12.99
N GLY A 71 6.97 2.32 -11.98
CA GLY A 71 6.71 0.91 -12.06
C GLY A 71 5.79 0.50 -10.94
N CYS A 72 4.66 -0.10 -11.26
CA CYS A 72 3.81 -0.72 -10.26
C CYS A 72 3.53 -2.16 -10.67
N SER A 73 3.06 -2.96 -9.72
CA SER A 73 2.66 -4.34 -10.00
C SER A 73 1.33 -4.37 -10.72
N PHE A 74 0.40 -3.54 -10.29
CA PHE A 74 -0.94 -3.44 -10.86
C PHE A 74 -1.60 -2.11 -10.50
N ARG A 75 -2.71 -1.82 -11.19
CA ARG A 75 -3.63 -0.73 -10.86
C ARG A 75 -5.03 -1.30 -10.67
N ALA A 76 -5.64 -0.99 -9.55
CA ALA A 76 -6.98 -1.43 -9.23
C ALA A 76 -7.72 -0.34 -8.44
N THR A 77 -9.03 -0.39 -8.44
CA THR A 77 -9.84 0.43 -7.53
C THR A 77 -9.76 -0.14 -6.12
N LEU A 78 -10.06 0.69 -5.13
CA LEU A 78 -10.11 0.23 -3.73
C LEU A 78 -11.15 -0.88 -3.54
N ASP A 79 -12.30 -0.77 -4.22
CA ASP A 79 -13.36 -1.78 -4.14
C ASP A 79 -12.89 -3.14 -4.71
N GLU A 80 -12.15 -3.13 -5.84
CA GLU A 80 -11.57 -4.36 -6.41
C GLU A 80 -10.55 -5.00 -5.46
N ILE A 81 -9.70 -4.19 -4.82
CA ILE A 81 -8.72 -4.69 -3.83
C ILE A 81 -9.45 -5.30 -2.63
N VAL A 82 -10.48 -4.63 -2.10
CA VAL A 82 -11.30 -5.14 -0.99
C VAL A 82 -11.90 -6.50 -1.34
N GLU A 83 -12.52 -6.63 -2.52
CA GLU A 83 -13.09 -7.91 -2.97
C GLU A 83 -12.06 -9.04 -3.04
N VAL A 84 -10.86 -8.74 -3.54
CA VAL A 84 -9.80 -9.76 -3.65
C VAL A 84 -9.25 -10.13 -2.28
N VAL A 85 -9.16 -9.18 -1.35
CA VAL A 85 -8.78 -9.46 0.05
C VAL A 85 -9.84 -10.33 0.71
N GLU A 86 -11.14 -10.01 0.58
CA GLU A 86 -12.24 -10.84 1.09
C GLU A 86 -12.18 -12.28 0.56
N LYS A 87 -11.93 -12.45 -0.74
CA LYS A 87 -11.70 -13.77 -1.36
C LYS A 87 -10.45 -14.47 -0.81
N GLY A 88 -9.41 -13.71 -0.48
CA GLY A 88 -8.16 -14.25 0.08
C GLY A 88 -8.28 -14.72 1.52
N ILE A 89 -9.13 -14.09 2.32
CA ILE A 89 -9.40 -14.47 3.73
C ILE A 89 -10.59 -15.40 3.90
N ASP A 90 -11.35 -15.65 2.82
CA ASP A 90 -12.56 -16.47 2.78
C ASP A 90 -13.67 -15.98 3.74
N LYS A 91 -13.78 -14.67 3.88
CA LYS A 91 -14.87 -14.01 4.63
C LYS A 91 -14.99 -12.53 4.26
N PRO A 92 -16.17 -11.89 4.47
CA PRO A 92 -16.31 -10.45 4.31
C PRO A 92 -15.50 -9.70 5.37
N LEU A 93 -15.05 -8.50 5.00
CA LEU A 93 -14.41 -7.56 5.92
C LEU A 93 -15.44 -6.82 6.76
N ASP A 94 -15.16 -6.63 8.03
CA ASP A 94 -15.92 -5.73 8.90
C ASP A 94 -15.66 -4.29 8.44
N ARG A 95 -16.71 -3.57 8.02
CA ARG A 95 -16.63 -2.24 7.41
C ARG A 95 -16.92 -1.16 8.45
N TYR A 96 -15.98 -0.24 8.61
CA TYR A 96 -16.10 0.92 9.47
C TYR A 96 -16.15 2.19 8.61
N GLU A 97 -17.09 3.08 8.85
CA GLU A 97 -17.21 4.33 8.14
C GLU A 97 -16.15 5.32 8.63
N GLY A 98 -15.33 5.82 7.71
CA GLY A 98 -14.35 6.87 7.94
C GLY A 98 -14.91 8.24 7.55
N VAL A 99 -14.55 9.27 8.34
CA VAL A 99 -14.89 10.66 8.07
C VAL A 99 -13.62 11.46 7.88
N TYR A 100 -13.41 12.05 6.69
CA TYR A 100 -12.18 12.77 6.34
C TYR A 100 -11.77 13.83 7.35
N GLU A 101 -12.71 14.68 7.77
CA GLU A 101 -12.42 15.73 8.75
C GLU A 101 -11.98 15.16 10.11
N GLY A 102 -12.64 14.11 10.57
CA GLY A 102 -12.29 13.42 11.81
C GLY A 102 -10.91 12.78 11.74
N ALA A 103 -10.62 12.08 10.63
CA ALA A 103 -9.33 11.44 10.40
C ALA A 103 -8.19 12.47 10.28
N GLY A 104 -8.42 13.61 9.64
CA GLY A 104 -7.44 14.70 9.56
C GLY A 104 -7.09 15.29 10.93
N LYS A 105 -8.10 15.54 11.77
CA LYS A 105 -7.89 15.99 13.16
C LYS A 105 -7.15 14.96 14.00
N GLU A 106 -7.50 13.69 13.86
CA GLU A 106 -6.80 12.59 14.54
C GLU A 106 -5.33 12.51 14.12
N ALA A 107 -5.04 12.64 12.83
CA ALA A 107 -3.68 12.64 12.32
C ALA A 107 -2.86 13.79 12.94
N GLU A 108 -3.42 14.99 12.97
CA GLU A 108 -2.78 16.16 13.58
C GLU A 108 -2.50 15.95 15.07
N GLU A 109 -3.46 15.42 15.83
CA GLU A 109 -3.30 15.11 17.24
C GLU A 109 -2.25 14.04 17.50
N ARG A 110 -2.18 12.99 16.68
CA ARG A 110 -1.12 11.97 16.75
C ARG A 110 0.26 12.59 16.55
N MET A 111 0.42 13.43 15.52
CA MET A 111 1.68 14.11 15.26
C MET A 111 2.09 15.05 16.40
N LYS A 112 1.15 15.81 16.98
CA LYS A 112 1.42 16.67 18.15
C LYS A 112 1.91 15.88 19.38
N ARG A 113 1.46 14.63 19.53
CA ARG A 113 1.89 13.73 20.60
C ARG A 113 3.18 12.97 20.28
N GLY A 114 3.77 13.19 19.10
CA GLY A 114 4.99 12.53 18.67
C GLY A 114 4.79 11.18 17.94
N PHE A 115 3.54 10.79 17.67
CA PHE A 115 3.22 9.58 16.89
C PHE A 115 3.17 9.91 15.40
N PHE A 116 4.32 10.30 14.82
CA PHE A 116 4.41 10.77 13.44
C PHE A 116 3.99 9.70 12.44
N ASP A 117 4.46 8.47 12.59
CA ASP A 117 4.16 7.38 11.65
C ASP A 117 2.65 7.12 11.55
N GLY A 118 1.97 7.03 12.69
CA GLY A 118 0.51 6.86 12.72
C GLY A 118 -0.26 8.07 12.17
N GLY A 119 0.27 9.28 12.35
CA GLY A 119 -0.30 10.50 11.77
C GLY A 119 -0.14 10.52 10.25
N VAL A 120 1.06 10.23 9.75
CA VAL A 120 1.38 10.19 8.32
C VAL A 120 0.61 9.07 7.61
N ALA A 121 0.51 7.88 8.21
CA ALA A 121 -0.26 6.77 7.65
C ALA A 121 -1.75 7.14 7.50
N LEU A 122 -2.33 7.83 8.49
CA LEU A 122 -3.72 8.27 8.43
C LEU A 122 -3.95 9.35 7.35
N LEU A 123 -3.03 10.30 7.19
CA LEU A 123 -3.07 11.27 6.08
C LEU A 123 -2.91 10.57 4.73
N GLY A 124 -2.01 9.61 4.61
CA GLY A 124 -1.85 8.78 3.41
C GLY A 124 -3.13 8.04 3.06
N ARG A 125 -3.81 7.46 4.05
CA ARG A 125 -5.11 6.80 3.88
C ARG A 125 -6.17 7.76 3.33
N ILE A 126 -6.27 8.97 3.91
CA ILE A 126 -7.18 10.00 3.42
C ILE A 126 -6.89 10.33 1.96
N ALA A 127 -5.63 10.55 1.61
CA ALA A 127 -5.22 10.90 0.25
C ALA A 127 -5.54 9.77 -0.76
N VAL A 128 -5.31 8.51 -0.37
CA VAL A 128 -5.63 7.34 -1.19
C VAL A 128 -7.13 7.24 -1.46
N TRP A 129 -7.95 7.32 -0.41
CA TRP A 129 -9.39 7.20 -0.54
C TRP A 129 -10.03 8.41 -1.23
N ASN A 130 -9.48 9.60 -1.08
CA ASN A 130 -9.93 10.80 -1.79
C ASN A 130 -9.50 10.83 -3.26
N GLY A 131 -8.63 9.92 -3.69
CA GLY A 131 -8.15 9.85 -5.06
C GLY A 131 -7.13 10.94 -5.40
N GLU A 132 -6.49 11.53 -4.40
CA GLU A 132 -5.42 12.54 -4.58
C GLU A 132 -4.06 11.90 -4.91
N VAL A 133 -3.92 10.60 -4.67
CA VAL A 133 -2.71 9.82 -4.98
C VAL A 133 -2.89 9.09 -6.31
N ASP A 134 -3.01 9.84 -7.40
CA ASP A 134 -2.86 9.27 -8.73
C ASP A 134 -1.43 9.49 -9.24
N ALA A 135 -0.54 8.54 -8.90
CA ALA A 135 0.84 8.56 -9.35
C ALA A 135 0.98 8.35 -10.87
N TRP A 136 -0.13 8.10 -11.57
CA TRP A 136 -0.16 7.69 -12.98
C TRP A 136 -0.92 8.64 -13.90
N SER A 137 -1.39 9.78 -13.40
CA SER A 137 -2.00 10.79 -14.25
C SER A 137 -0.95 11.31 -15.25
N GLY A 138 -1.07 10.90 -16.50
CA GLY A 138 -0.17 11.33 -17.58
C GLY A 138 0.74 10.24 -18.17
N TRP A 139 0.56 8.97 -17.80
CA TRP A 139 1.31 7.85 -18.38
C TRP A 139 0.60 7.29 -19.62
N GLU A 140 1.37 7.18 -20.71
CA GLU A 140 0.87 6.67 -22.00
C GLU A 140 0.67 5.14 -21.99
N GLU A 141 1.39 4.40 -21.11
CA GLU A 141 1.28 2.95 -20.99
C GLU A 141 0.95 2.57 -19.56
N ASP A 142 -0.16 1.88 -19.36
CA ASP A 142 -0.54 1.30 -18.07
C ASP A 142 0.23 -0.04 -17.88
N PRO A 143 1.27 -0.08 -17.03
CA PRO A 143 2.02 -1.32 -16.82
C PRO A 143 1.16 -2.42 -16.19
N ALA A 144 0.02 -2.06 -15.63
CA ALA A 144 -0.92 -2.99 -15.03
C ALA A 144 -1.84 -3.69 -16.04
N GLU A 145 -2.00 -3.13 -17.26
CA GLU A 145 -2.78 -3.82 -18.32
C GLU A 145 -2.21 -5.20 -18.66
N ASN A 146 -0.93 -5.42 -18.38
CA ASN A 146 -0.24 -6.67 -18.65
C ASN A 146 -0.19 -7.64 -17.47
N ASN A 147 -0.54 -7.22 -16.25
CA ASN A 147 -0.54 -8.12 -15.09
C ASN A 147 -1.92 -8.74 -14.87
N LYS A 148 -2.19 -9.82 -15.60
CA LYS A 148 -3.45 -10.59 -15.47
C LYS A 148 -3.55 -11.36 -14.15
N ASP A 149 -2.45 -11.49 -13.42
CA ASP A 149 -2.36 -12.31 -12.22
C ASP A 149 -2.34 -11.49 -10.91
N TRP A 150 -2.64 -10.19 -10.99
CA TRP A 150 -2.57 -9.30 -9.83
C TRP A 150 -3.43 -9.74 -8.63
N GLU A 151 -4.58 -10.34 -8.88
CA GLU A 151 -5.43 -10.91 -7.82
C GLU A 151 -4.71 -12.03 -7.06
N GLN A 152 -3.91 -12.85 -7.75
CA GLN A 152 -3.13 -13.91 -7.12
C GLN A 152 -1.99 -13.31 -6.28
N GLU A 153 -1.39 -12.22 -6.71
CA GLU A 153 -0.39 -11.48 -5.91
C GLU A 153 -1.02 -10.95 -4.63
N VAL A 154 -2.20 -10.32 -4.69
CA VAL A 154 -2.92 -9.85 -3.50
C VAL A 154 -3.23 -11.00 -2.55
N LYS A 155 -3.81 -12.11 -3.04
CA LYS A 155 -4.13 -13.28 -2.21
C LYS A 155 -2.89 -13.89 -1.56
N LYS A 156 -1.76 -13.88 -2.26
CA LYS A 156 -0.47 -14.34 -1.71
C LYS A 156 -0.03 -13.46 -0.55
N VAL A 157 -0.07 -12.13 -0.72
CA VAL A 157 0.30 -11.18 0.33
C VAL A 157 -0.65 -11.30 1.52
N VAL A 158 -1.97 -11.40 1.30
CA VAL A 158 -2.97 -11.66 2.35
C VAL A 158 -2.60 -12.90 3.16
N LYS A 159 -2.22 -13.98 2.48
CA LYS A 159 -1.78 -15.22 3.16
C LYS A 159 -0.52 -14.97 4.00
N MET A 160 0.49 -14.29 3.45
CA MET A 160 1.73 -13.98 4.18
C MET A 160 1.46 -13.12 5.43
N VAL A 161 0.56 -12.14 5.35
CA VAL A 161 0.15 -11.33 6.52
C VAL A 161 -0.49 -12.21 7.58
N ARG A 162 -1.40 -13.09 7.20
CA ARG A 162 -2.12 -13.97 8.14
C ARG A 162 -1.24 -15.04 8.77
N ASP A 163 -0.28 -15.56 8.01
CA ASP A 163 0.66 -16.57 8.50
C ASP A 163 1.79 -15.96 9.37
N GLY A 164 1.82 -14.60 9.49
CA GLY A 164 2.85 -13.88 10.25
C GLY A 164 4.23 -13.86 9.55
N GLU A 165 4.27 -14.17 8.25
CA GLU A 165 5.50 -14.14 7.46
C GLU A 165 5.95 -12.70 7.15
N LEU A 166 5.00 -11.77 7.11
CA LEU A 166 5.27 -10.35 7.08
C LEU A 166 5.17 -9.84 8.51
N GLY A 167 6.30 -9.49 9.11
CA GLY A 167 6.34 -8.92 10.44
C GLY A 167 5.35 -7.77 10.55
N GLY A 168 4.36 -7.91 11.40
CA GLY A 168 3.35 -6.88 11.62
C GLY A 168 4.01 -5.62 12.16
N GLY A 169 3.87 -4.53 11.41
CA GLY A 169 4.30 -3.21 11.84
C GLY A 169 5.81 -3.02 11.79
N CYS A 170 6.21 -1.81 11.44
CA CYS A 170 7.56 -1.26 11.56
C CYS A 170 8.49 -2.06 12.48
N GLY A 171 9.35 -2.88 11.89
CA GLY A 171 10.18 -3.89 12.57
C GLY A 171 11.24 -3.37 13.54
N CYS A 172 11.07 -2.19 14.09
CA CYS A 172 12.03 -1.55 15.00
C CYS A 172 11.72 -1.74 16.48
N TRP A 173 10.54 -2.25 16.87
CA TRP A 173 10.13 -2.19 18.28
C TRP A 173 9.73 -3.51 18.94
N TYR A 174 9.63 -4.64 18.20
CA TYR A 174 9.15 -5.91 18.77
C TYR A 174 10.20 -6.99 18.99
N GLU A 175 11.43 -6.83 18.53
CA GLU A 175 12.50 -7.81 18.82
C GLU A 175 13.07 -7.71 20.25
N GLU A 176 12.98 -6.57 20.90
CA GLU A 176 13.55 -6.39 22.27
C GLU A 176 12.70 -6.95 23.42
N GLN A 177 11.47 -7.42 23.18
CA GLN A 177 10.60 -7.91 24.27
C GLN A 177 10.51 -9.44 24.38
N ARG A 178 11.15 -10.22 23.50
CA ARG A 178 11.12 -11.69 23.58
C ARG A 178 12.19 -12.32 24.48
N ASP A 179 13.19 -11.56 24.88
CA ASP A 179 14.31 -12.07 25.69
C ASP A 179 14.23 -11.73 27.18
N VAL A 180 13.07 -11.30 27.67
CA VAL A 180 12.84 -11.05 29.10
C VAL A 180 11.65 -11.86 29.58
N GLN A 181 11.82 -13.19 29.61
CA GLN A 181 11.07 -14.11 30.48
C GLN A 181 11.97 -15.24 30.94
#